data_a19d33905c9441f703e5284d9ad3543c
#
_entry.id   a19d33905c9441f703e5284d9ad3543c
#
_cell.length_a   1.000
_cell.length_b   1.000
_cell.length_c   1.000
_cell.angle_alpha   90.00
_cell.angle_beta   90.00
_cell.angle_gamma   90.00
#
_symmetry.space_group_name_H-M   'P 1'
#
loop_
_entity.id
_entity.type
_entity.pdbx_description
1 polymer ?
#
loop_
_entity_poly.entity_id
_entity_poly.type
_entity_poly.pdbx_seq_one_letter_code
_entity_poly.pdbx_strand_id
1 'polypeptide(L)'
;MNLKKNNIIESNILYGQKKYFNTLIKLYNENKFPKVLLFSGKKGIGKSTLLIHFLNYVYDKNNYDFELNKINKNSVFYNLFQKNLFENIIYLNGENSIKIESIRNLRIKISKSTIDEKPRFIILDDIDLYNKNSLNALLKILEEPTKNNFFVLINNQSLPLLETIRSRSIEMKFFLKNEVRIKIIDSLINEFHIDSNIDYINNTISPGNFILFNEICYANKITIDKNFIKNIEIILKLYKKNRNNNYINLIYYIRDLMFYNVLKENKNISNLSEVKSLTINDINNFVNYNLNQNSIINAISERLSYERW
;
A
#
# COMPACT_ATOMS: atom_id res chain seq x y z
N MET A 1 11.09 -5.55 18.46
CA MET A 1 11.37 -5.66 17.00
C MET A 1 10.85 -4.39 16.36
N ASN A 2 11.77 -3.45 16.11
CA ASN A 2 11.41 -2.11 15.61
C ASN A 2 10.97 -2.22 14.14
N LEU A 3 9.67 -2.19 13.88
CA LEU A 3 9.15 -1.86 12.58
C LEU A 3 9.47 -0.36 12.37
N LYS A 4 10.61 -0.06 11.76
CA LYS A 4 10.78 1.23 11.10
C LYS A 4 9.67 1.28 10.05
N LYS A 5 8.58 2.01 10.35
CA LYS A 5 7.74 2.54 9.28
C LYS A 5 8.72 3.23 8.34
N ASN A 6 8.80 2.78 7.10
CA ASN A 6 9.41 3.60 6.08
C ASN A 6 8.81 4.99 6.24
N ASN A 7 9.62 6.03 6.20
CA ASN A 7 9.18 7.43 6.31
C ASN A 7 8.35 7.78 5.06
N ILE A 8 7.19 7.14 4.92
CA ILE A 8 6.22 7.52 3.89
C ILE A 8 5.64 8.84 4.38
N ILE A 9 5.78 9.87 3.57
CA ILE A 9 5.10 11.15 3.80
C ILE A 9 3.61 10.84 3.86
N GLU A 10 3.03 10.94 5.07
CA GLU A 10 1.60 10.74 5.27
C GLU A 10 0.93 12.11 5.37
N SER A 11 0.00 12.38 4.46
CA SER A 11 -0.85 13.56 4.60
C SER A 11 -1.68 13.46 5.88
N ASN A 12 -1.74 14.58 6.61
CA ASN A 12 -2.64 14.72 7.75
C ASN A 12 -4.04 15.19 7.33
N ILE A 13 -4.27 15.40 6.05
CA ILE A 13 -5.56 15.76 5.45
C ILE A 13 -6.10 14.55 4.69
N LEU A 14 -7.39 14.27 4.85
CA LEU A 14 -8.08 13.18 4.15
C LEU A 14 -8.61 13.68 2.81
N TYR A 15 -7.84 13.47 1.76
CA TYR A 15 -8.26 13.84 0.40
C TYR A 15 -9.14 12.76 -0.26
N GLY A 16 -10.26 13.17 -0.85
CA GLY A 16 -11.09 12.36 -1.75
C GLY A 16 -11.84 11.17 -1.11
N GLN A 17 -11.66 10.90 0.18
CA GLN A 17 -12.23 9.72 0.86
C GLN A 17 -13.35 10.07 1.86
N LYS A 18 -13.86 11.31 1.86
CA LYS A 18 -14.86 11.78 2.83
C LYS A 18 -16.11 10.90 2.89
N LYS A 19 -16.57 10.38 1.74
CA LYS A 19 -17.74 9.49 1.70
C LYS A 19 -17.52 8.21 2.52
N TYR A 20 -16.38 7.56 2.34
CA TYR A 20 -16.04 6.34 3.09
C TYR A 20 -15.84 6.64 4.58
N PHE A 21 -15.21 7.76 4.90
CA PHE A 21 -15.02 8.22 6.27
C PHE A 21 -16.35 8.40 7.00
N ASN A 22 -17.29 9.11 6.39
CA ASN A 22 -18.63 9.31 6.96
C ASN A 22 -19.38 7.98 7.12
N THR A 23 -19.21 7.03 6.20
CA THR A 23 -19.81 5.69 6.31
C THR A 23 -19.25 4.94 7.52
N LEU A 24 -17.93 4.96 7.73
CA LEU A 24 -17.30 4.29 8.89
C LEU A 24 -17.77 4.92 10.21
N ILE A 25 -17.83 6.25 10.29
CA ILE A 25 -18.34 6.99 11.47
C ILE A 25 -19.79 6.60 11.75
N LYS A 26 -20.65 6.58 10.73
CA LYS A 26 -22.05 6.20 10.89
C LYS A 26 -22.19 4.79 11.44
N LEU A 27 -21.50 3.81 10.82
CA LEU A 27 -21.51 2.43 11.28
C LEU A 27 -21.03 2.29 12.73
N TYR A 28 -20.00 3.03 13.10
CA TYR A 28 -19.45 3.00 14.45
C TYR A 28 -20.43 3.59 15.48
N ASN A 29 -21.00 4.75 15.21
CA ASN A 29 -21.94 5.42 16.11
C ASN A 29 -23.28 4.65 16.28
N GLU A 30 -23.70 3.93 15.24
CA GLU A 30 -24.89 3.07 15.28
C GLU A 30 -24.62 1.69 15.89
N ASN A 31 -23.41 1.42 16.41
CA ASN A 31 -22.97 0.10 16.89
C ASN A 31 -23.12 -1.02 15.84
N LYS A 32 -23.05 -0.67 14.56
CA LYS A 32 -23.14 -1.60 13.41
C LYS A 32 -21.79 -1.83 12.73
N PHE A 33 -20.68 -1.40 13.36
CA PHE A 33 -19.36 -1.60 12.79
C PHE A 33 -19.06 -3.11 12.69
N PRO A 34 -18.70 -3.62 11.51
CA PRO A 34 -18.49 -5.04 11.32
C PRO A 34 -17.28 -5.54 12.11
N LYS A 35 -17.38 -6.75 12.67
CA LYS A 35 -16.27 -7.38 13.40
C LYS A 35 -15.04 -7.61 12.53
N VAL A 36 -15.27 -7.89 11.24
CA VAL A 36 -14.23 -8.07 10.24
C VAL A 36 -14.58 -7.21 9.03
N LEU A 37 -13.82 -6.16 8.81
CA LEU A 37 -13.96 -5.22 7.69
C LEU A 37 -12.78 -5.40 6.74
N LEU A 38 -13.06 -5.62 5.44
CA LEU A 38 -12.05 -5.77 4.40
C LEU A 38 -12.04 -4.52 3.50
N PHE A 39 -10.93 -3.81 3.50
CA PHE A 39 -10.67 -2.69 2.57
C PHE A 39 -9.97 -3.23 1.32
N SER A 40 -10.66 -3.24 0.19
CA SER A 40 -10.12 -3.75 -1.08
C SER A 40 -9.95 -2.64 -2.12
N GLY A 41 -8.79 -2.58 -2.73
CA GLY A 41 -8.49 -1.62 -3.81
C GLY A 41 -6.99 -1.47 -4.05
N LYS A 42 -6.60 -0.86 -5.16
CA LYS A 42 -5.19 -0.69 -5.55
C LYS A 42 -4.34 -0.06 -4.42
N LYS A 43 -3.07 -0.44 -4.35
CA LYS A 43 -2.11 0.15 -3.39
C LYS A 43 -1.99 1.67 -3.64
N GLY A 44 -1.91 2.45 -2.55
CA GLY A 44 -1.70 3.90 -2.64
C GLY A 44 -2.94 4.75 -2.92
N ILE A 45 -4.17 4.22 -2.88
CA ILE A 45 -5.41 5.01 -3.07
C ILE A 45 -5.97 5.62 -1.79
N GLY A 46 -5.24 5.55 -0.66
CA GLY A 46 -5.62 6.19 0.60
C GLY A 46 -6.38 5.31 1.60
N LYS A 47 -6.38 3.97 1.48
CA LYS A 47 -7.07 3.07 2.43
C LYS A 47 -6.51 3.18 3.85
N SER A 48 -5.19 3.13 3.99
CA SER A 48 -4.53 3.24 5.30
C SER A 48 -4.70 4.65 5.89
N THR A 49 -4.61 5.71 5.06
CA THR A 49 -4.88 7.09 5.47
C THR A 49 -6.30 7.23 6.03
N LEU A 50 -7.31 6.73 5.30
CA LEU A 50 -8.69 6.72 5.77
C LEU A 50 -8.84 6.02 7.13
N LEU A 51 -8.19 4.86 7.29
CA LEU A 51 -8.23 4.12 8.54
C LEU A 51 -7.63 4.92 9.69
N ILE A 52 -6.50 5.58 9.49
CA ILE A 52 -5.87 6.44 10.50
C ILE A 52 -6.80 7.59 10.91
N HIS A 53 -7.47 8.23 9.96
CA HIS A 53 -8.47 9.26 10.24
C HIS A 53 -9.67 8.71 11.05
N PHE A 54 -10.14 7.51 10.70
CA PHE A 54 -11.20 6.86 11.45
C PHE A 54 -10.76 6.50 12.88
N LEU A 55 -9.55 6.01 13.09
CA LEU A 55 -9.01 5.73 14.41
C LEU A 55 -8.84 7.01 15.25
N ASN A 56 -8.44 8.13 14.64
CA ASN A 56 -8.46 9.43 15.31
C ASN A 56 -9.87 9.82 15.75
N TYR A 57 -10.87 9.58 14.92
CA TYR A 57 -12.26 9.80 15.32
C TYR A 57 -12.66 8.96 16.54
N VAL A 58 -12.26 7.69 16.57
CA VAL A 58 -12.64 6.76 17.66
C VAL A 58 -11.95 7.10 18.98
N TYR A 59 -10.65 7.43 18.93
CA TYR A 59 -9.83 7.55 20.14
C TYR A 59 -9.51 8.98 20.55
N ASP A 60 -9.58 9.94 19.62
CA ASP A 60 -9.12 11.32 19.84
C ASP A 60 -9.98 12.35 19.08
N LYS A 61 -11.30 12.15 19.13
CA LYS A 61 -12.29 12.96 18.39
C LYS A 61 -12.13 14.47 18.61
N ASN A 62 -11.79 14.91 19.81
CA ASN A 62 -11.69 16.33 20.18
C ASN A 62 -10.49 17.03 19.50
N ASN A 63 -9.49 16.28 19.07
CA ASN A 63 -8.30 16.77 18.36
C ASN A 63 -8.39 16.57 16.85
N TYR A 64 -9.57 16.21 16.32
CA TYR A 64 -9.80 16.01 14.89
C TYR A 64 -10.57 17.21 14.31
N ASP A 65 -10.02 17.81 13.25
CA ASP A 65 -10.69 18.89 12.51
C ASP A 65 -11.62 18.28 11.44
N PHE A 66 -12.94 18.37 11.69
CA PHE A 66 -13.97 17.82 10.79
C PHE A 66 -14.24 18.69 9.56
N GLU A 67 -13.93 19.98 9.60
CA GLU A 67 -14.11 20.89 8.47
C GLU A 67 -13.05 20.60 7.41
N LEU A 68 -11.81 20.58 7.81
CA LEU A 68 -10.66 20.29 6.96
C LEU A 68 -10.40 18.79 6.78
N ASN A 69 -11.07 17.91 7.53
CA ASN A 69 -10.78 16.49 7.63
C ASN A 69 -9.29 16.25 7.95
N LYS A 70 -8.81 16.91 9.01
CA LYS A 70 -7.39 16.98 9.33
C LYS A 70 -7.08 16.41 10.70
N ILE A 71 -6.02 15.62 10.79
CA ILE A 71 -5.47 15.07 12.03
C ILE A 71 -4.52 16.08 12.67
N ASN A 72 -4.63 16.26 13.98
CA ASN A 72 -3.64 16.99 14.76
C ASN A 72 -2.44 16.08 15.07
N LYS A 73 -1.33 16.29 14.34
CA LYS A 73 -0.08 15.52 14.53
C LYS A 73 0.56 15.71 15.92
N ASN A 74 0.18 16.76 16.65
CA ASN A 74 0.72 17.03 17.98
C ASN A 74 -0.12 16.37 19.09
N SER A 75 -1.22 15.69 18.76
CA SER A 75 -2.03 15.01 19.75
C SER A 75 -1.30 13.82 20.40
N VAL A 76 -1.62 13.52 21.63
CA VAL A 76 -1.06 12.40 22.39
C VAL A 76 -1.37 11.08 21.68
N PHE A 77 -2.60 10.91 21.21
CA PHE A 77 -3.03 9.72 20.49
C PHE A 77 -2.16 9.51 19.23
N TYR A 78 -2.04 10.52 18.37
CA TYR A 78 -1.28 10.41 17.13
C TYR A 78 0.19 10.05 17.39
N ASN A 79 0.81 10.68 18.38
CA ASN A 79 2.19 10.41 18.78
C ASN A 79 2.39 8.96 19.28
N LEU A 80 1.48 8.44 20.11
CA LEU A 80 1.51 7.06 20.58
C LEU A 80 1.27 6.07 19.43
N PHE A 81 0.31 6.37 18.55
CA PHE A 81 0.02 5.56 17.37
C PHE A 81 1.23 5.46 16.44
N GLN A 82 1.89 6.58 16.12
CA GLN A 82 3.08 6.61 15.27
C GLN A 82 4.24 5.78 15.84
N LYS A 83 4.37 5.73 17.15
CA LYS A 83 5.38 4.94 17.85
C LYS A 83 4.98 3.48 18.06
N ASN A 84 3.77 3.06 17.62
CA ASN A 84 3.17 1.75 17.90
C ASN A 84 3.05 1.45 19.42
N LEU A 85 2.81 2.47 20.22
CA LEU A 85 2.65 2.38 21.68
C LEU A 85 1.20 2.48 22.14
N PHE A 86 0.24 2.65 21.21
CA PHE A 86 -1.18 2.70 21.56
C PHE A 86 -1.74 1.28 21.67
N GLU A 87 -2.02 0.82 22.89
CA GLU A 87 -2.28 -0.60 23.20
C GLU A 87 -3.56 -1.16 22.58
N ASN A 88 -4.57 -0.29 22.34
CA ASN A 88 -5.82 -0.71 21.69
C ASN A 88 -5.71 -0.77 20.15
N ILE A 89 -4.52 -0.61 19.58
CA ILE A 89 -4.28 -0.80 18.15
C ILE A 89 -3.14 -1.80 17.96
N ILE A 90 -3.43 -2.88 17.25
CA ILE A 90 -2.43 -3.87 16.85
C ILE A 90 -2.27 -3.79 15.34
N TYR A 91 -1.07 -3.46 14.85
CA TYR A 91 -0.77 -3.34 13.43
C TYR A 91 0.20 -4.42 12.98
N LEU A 92 -0.19 -5.18 11.95
CA LEU A 92 0.65 -6.17 11.28
C LEU A 92 0.70 -5.85 9.78
N ASN A 93 1.91 -5.82 9.21
CA ASN A 93 2.12 -5.53 7.78
C ASN A 93 2.70 -6.75 7.06
N GLY A 94 2.14 -7.12 5.90
CA GLY A 94 2.53 -8.25 5.08
C GLY A 94 3.83 -8.11 4.30
N GLU A 95 4.41 -6.91 4.20
CA GLU A 95 5.63 -6.67 3.40
C GLU A 95 6.83 -7.56 3.78
N ASN A 96 6.89 -8.06 5.02
CA ASN A 96 7.95 -8.91 5.53
C ASN A 96 7.50 -10.36 5.75
N SER A 97 6.67 -10.92 4.87
CA SER A 97 6.10 -12.28 4.99
C SER A 97 5.71 -12.63 6.43
N ILE A 98 4.48 -12.31 6.82
CA ILE A 98 4.00 -12.59 8.18
C ILE A 98 4.16 -14.07 8.49
N LYS A 99 4.96 -14.37 9.50
CA LYS A 99 5.17 -15.72 10.00
C LYS A 99 3.96 -16.18 10.80
N ILE A 100 3.68 -17.47 10.78
CA ILE A 100 2.57 -18.07 11.55
C ILE A 100 2.67 -17.74 13.05
N GLU A 101 3.90 -17.57 13.59
CA GLU A 101 4.15 -17.17 14.98
C GLU A 101 3.57 -15.78 15.29
N SER A 102 3.60 -14.86 14.33
CA SER A 102 3.00 -13.52 14.49
C SER A 102 1.49 -13.60 14.69
N ILE A 103 0.82 -14.50 13.96
CA ILE A 103 -0.62 -14.75 14.11
C ILE A 103 -0.93 -15.48 15.43
N ARG A 104 -0.08 -16.44 15.85
CA ARG A 104 -0.23 -17.09 17.17
C ARG A 104 -0.08 -16.09 18.31
N ASN A 105 0.92 -15.22 18.25
CA ASN A 105 1.12 -14.14 19.21
C ASN A 105 -0.02 -13.12 19.21
N LEU A 106 -0.61 -12.82 18.04
CA LEU A 106 -1.81 -12.01 17.94
C LEU A 106 -2.94 -12.64 18.76
N ARG A 107 -3.19 -13.96 18.63
CA ARG A 107 -4.24 -14.65 19.38
C ARG A 107 -4.10 -14.47 20.89
N ILE A 108 -2.87 -14.56 21.41
CA ILE A 108 -2.58 -14.34 22.84
C ILE A 108 -2.87 -12.89 23.26
N LYS A 109 -2.54 -11.91 22.38
CA LYS A 109 -2.78 -10.49 22.68
C LYS A 109 -4.27 -10.14 22.70
N ILE A 110 -5.05 -10.67 21.76
CA ILE A 110 -6.48 -10.35 21.65
C ILE A 110 -7.34 -11.06 22.70
N SER A 111 -6.84 -12.13 23.34
CA SER A 111 -7.54 -12.79 24.45
C SER A 111 -7.48 -11.99 25.77
N LYS A 112 -6.54 -11.03 25.89
CA LYS A 112 -6.46 -10.13 27.03
C LYS A 112 -7.51 -9.04 26.95
N SER A 113 -8.01 -8.57 28.11
CA SER A 113 -8.94 -7.43 28.18
C SER A 113 -8.35 -6.19 27.50
N THR A 114 -9.23 -5.30 27.03
CA THR A 114 -8.85 -3.99 26.50
C THR A 114 -8.69 -2.99 27.63
N ILE A 115 -7.84 -1.98 27.44
CA ILE A 115 -7.71 -0.88 28.39
C ILE A 115 -8.95 0.02 28.26
N ASP A 116 -9.47 0.49 29.40
CA ASP A 116 -10.62 1.40 29.50
C ASP A 116 -11.88 0.91 28.77
N GLU A 117 -12.06 -0.40 28.61
CA GLU A 117 -13.17 -1.01 27.86
C GLU A 117 -13.35 -0.50 26.42
N LYS A 118 -12.41 0.32 25.94
CA LYS A 118 -12.44 0.84 24.57
C LYS A 118 -12.25 -0.29 23.56
N PRO A 119 -12.80 -0.15 22.34
CA PRO A 119 -12.61 -1.14 21.30
C PRO A 119 -11.13 -1.32 20.96
N ARG A 120 -10.72 -2.53 20.57
CA ARG A 120 -9.39 -2.79 20.02
C ARG A 120 -9.50 -3.02 18.51
N PHE A 121 -8.68 -2.29 17.75
CA PHE A 121 -8.58 -2.49 16.31
C PHE A 121 -7.32 -3.27 15.96
N ILE A 122 -7.52 -4.37 15.23
CA ILE A 122 -6.46 -5.21 14.69
C ILE A 122 -6.37 -4.95 13.20
N ILE A 123 -5.28 -4.33 12.78
CA ILE A 123 -5.04 -3.92 11.39
C ILE A 123 -4.08 -4.92 10.76
N LEU A 124 -4.53 -5.56 9.69
CA LEU A 124 -3.76 -6.52 8.92
C LEU A 124 -3.57 -5.95 7.51
N ASP A 125 -2.44 -5.23 7.32
CA ASP A 125 -2.13 -4.55 6.06
C ASP A 125 -1.41 -5.50 5.09
N ASP A 126 -1.57 -5.26 3.78
CA ASP A 126 -1.07 -6.12 2.71
C ASP A 126 -1.45 -7.61 2.93
N ILE A 127 -2.72 -7.87 3.32
CA ILE A 127 -3.18 -9.24 3.65
C ILE A 127 -3.05 -10.22 2.48
N ASP A 128 -3.10 -9.73 1.26
CA ASP A 128 -2.88 -10.48 0.03
C ASP A 128 -1.44 -11.00 -0.12
N LEU A 129 -0.48 -10.48 0.65
CA LEU A 129 0.90 -10.95 0.69
C LEU A 129 1.16 -11.98 1.81
N TYR A 130 0.17 -12.29 2.65
CA TYR A 130 0.33 -13.28 3.71
C TYR A 130 0.43 -14.68 3.13
N ASN A 131 1.35 -15.49 3.67
CA ASN A 131 1.46 -16.88 3.24
C ASN A 131 0.23 -17.71 3.66
N LYS A 132 -0.03 -18.81 2.93
CA LYS A 132 -1.21 -19.65 3.12
C LYS A 132 -1.37 -20.18 4.57
N ASN A 133 -0.25 -20.50 5.23
CA ASN A 133 -0.29 -21.01 6.61
C ASN A 133 -0.73 -19.92 7.60
N SER A 134 -0.24 -18.69 7.42
CA SER A 134 -0.65 -17.54 8.24
C SER A 134 -2.11 -17.17 8.00
N LEU A 135 -2.58 -17.20 6.74
CA LEU A 135 -4.00 -16.98 6.42
C LEU A 135 -4.89 -18.06 7.07
N ASN A 136 -4.52 -19.33 6.99
CA ASN A 136 -5.29 -20.41 7.62
C ASN A 136 -5.33 -20.29 9.16
N ALA A 137 -4.23 -19.86 9.78
CA ALA A 137 -4.22 -19.59 11.23
C ALA A 137 -5.10 -18.39 11.59
N LEU A 138 -5.17 -17.37 10.72
CA LEU A 138 -5.98 -16.18 10.90
C LEU A 138 -7.49 -16.52 10.80
N LEU A 139 -7.92 -17.43 9.91
CA LEU A 139 -9.32 -17.84 9.77
C LEU A 139 -9.96 -18.21 11.10
N LYS A 140 -9.25 -18.97 11.94
CA LYS A 140 -9.74 -19.38 13.28
C LYS A 140 -10.01 -18.19 14.22
N ILE A 141 -9.30 -17.07 13.99
CA ILE A 141 -9.47 -15.85 14.79
C ILE A 141 -10.62 -15.02 14.24
N LEU A 142 -10.82 -15.02 12.93
CA LEU A 142 -11.86 -14.24 12.25
C LEU A 142 -13.25 -14.90 12.36
N GLU A 143 -13.31 -16.22 12.60
CA GLU A 143 -14.58 -16.96 12.79
C GLU A 143 -15.28 -16.53 14.09
N GLU A 144 -14.53 -16.39 15.17
CA GLU A 144 -15.07 -16.06 16.49
C GLU A 144 -14.36 -14.85 17.10
N PRO A 145 -14.56 -13.64 16.55
CA PRO A 145 -13.93 -12.45 17.10
C PRO A 145 -14.55 -12.09 18.46
N THR A 146 -13.70 -11.84 19.45
CA THR A 146 -14.14 -11.44 20.78
C THR A 146 -14.86 -10.09 20.78
N LYS A 147 -15.71 -9.82 21.79
CA LYS A 147 -16.67 -8.70 21.81
C LYS A 147 -16.06 -7.35 21.49
N ASN A 148 -14.88 -7.04 22.03
CA ASN A 148 -14.25 -5.72 21.88
C ASN A 148 -13.19 -5.65 20.79
N ASN A 149 -12.94 -6.73 20.03
CA ASN A 149 -11.97 -6.75 18.96
C ASN A 149 -12.63 -6.54 17.59
N PHE A 150 -12.07 -5.64 16.80
CA PHE A 150 -12.47 -5.32 15.43
C PHE A 150 -11.28 -5.52 14.50
N PHE A 151 -11.46 -6.27 13.43
CA PHE A 151 -10.43 -6.56 12.45
C PHE A 151 -10.62 -5.69 11.21
N VAL A 152 -9.58 -5.00 10.80
CA VAL A 152 -9.54 -4.26 9.53
C VAL A 152 -8.45 -4.87 8.66
N LEU A 153 -8.87 -5.55 7.60
CA LEU A 153 -8.00 -6.19 6.62
C LEU A 153 -7.80 -5.24 5.45
N ILE A 154 -6.57 -5.00 5.03
CA ILE A 154 -6.28 -4.15 3.87
C ILE A 154 -5.71 -5.03 2.77
N ASN A 155 -6.51 -5.19 1.70
CA ASN A 155 -6.15 -5.90 0.48
C ASN A 155 -5.73 -4.88 -0.58
N ASN A 156 -4.46 -4.92 -0.97
CA ASN A 156 -3.88 -4.05 -1.99
C ASN A 156 -3.97 -4.64 -3.41
N GLN A 157 -4.61 -5.81 -3.55
CA GLN A 157 -4.86 -6.50 -4.82
C GLN A 157 -3.57 -6.82 -5.60
N SER A 158 -2.47 -7.03 -4.90
CA SER A 158 -1.20 -7.47 -5.50
C SER A 158 -1.26 -8.95 -5.87
N LEU A 159 -1.94 -9.76 -5.05
CA LEU A 159 -2.21 -11.19 -5.27
C LEU A 159 -3.69 -11.51 -5.02
N PRO A 160 -4.21 -12.62 -5.58
CA PRO A 160 -5.57 -13.09 -5.28
C PRO A 160 -5.73 -13.42 -3.79
N LEU A 161 -6.73 -12.81 -3.14
CA LEU A 161 -7.07 -13.11 -1.76
C LEU A 161 -7.95 -14.36 -1.68
N LEU A 162 -7.72 -15.21 -0.67
CA LEU A 162 -8.51 -16.42 -0.43
C LEU A 162 -10.00 -16.10 -0.23
N GLU A 163 -10.88 -16.82 -0.89
CA GLU A 163 -12.35 -16.68 -0.75
C GLU A 163 -12.82 -16.92 0.69
N THR A 164 -12.12 -17.77 1.44
CA THR A 164 -12.40 -18.04 2.86
C THR A 164 -12.20 -16.81 3.76
N ILE A 165 -11.31 -15.90 3.41
CA ILE A 165 -11.16 -14.59 4.09
C ILE A 165 -12.30 -13.65 3.68
N ARG A 166 -12.62 -13.60 2.37
CA ARG A 166 -13.70 -12.74 1.86
C ARG A 166 -15.05 -13.10 2.46
N SER A 167 -15.37 -14.39 2.55
CA SER A 167 -16.65 -14.87 3.09
C SER A 167 -16.87 -14.53 4.58
N ARG A 168 -15.79 -14.25 5.34
CA ARG A 168 -15.82 -13.87 6.76
C ARG A 168 -15.69 -12.38 7.02
N SER A 169 -15.69 -11.57 5.96
CA SER A 169 -15.50 -10.11 6.06
C SER A 169 -16.58 -9.34 5.31
N ILE A 170 -16.92 -8.16 5.81
CA ILE A 170 -17.70 -7.18 5.04
C ILE A 170 -16.70 -6.40 4.18
N GLU A 171 -16.84 -6.52 2.85
CA GLU A 171 -15.91 -5.88 1.93
C GLU A 171 -16.36 -4.45 1.58
N MET A 172 -15.46 -3.48 1.80
CA MET A 172 -15.58 -2.12 1.31
C MET A 172 -14.58 -1.91 0.17
N LYS A 173 -15.10 -1.75 -1.05
CA LYS A 173 -14.30 -1.58 -2.27
C LYS A 173 -13.95 -0.12 -2.50
N PHE A 174 -12.67 0.14 -2.69
CA PHE A 174 -12.13 1.47 -2.97
C PHE A 174 -11.67 1.59 -4.41
N PHE A 175 -12.09 2.66 -5.05
CA PHE A 175 -11.55 3.07 -6.34
C PHE A 175 -11.62 4.58 -6.47
N LEU A 176 -10.71 5.15 -7.23
CA LEU A 176 -10.66 6.56 -7.54
C LEU A 176 -10.98 6.77 -9.01
N LYS A 177 -11.95 7.64 -9.30
CA LYS A 177 -12.13 8.18 -10.64
C LYS A 177 -10.90 9.00 -11.01
N ASN A 178 -10.56 9.02 -12.31
CA ASN A 178 -9.35 9.69 -12.78
C ASN A 178 -9.28 11.18 -12.39
N GLU A 179 -10.39 11.90 -12.52
CA GLU A 179 -10.48 13.31 -12.14
C GLU A 179 -10.21 13.54 -10.64
N VAL A 180 -10.75 12.66 -9.77
CA VAL A 180 -10.54 12.73 -8.32
C VAL A 180 -9.09 12.39 -7.99
N ARG A 181 -8.52 11.39 -8.66
CA ARG A 181 -7.13 10.99 -8.51
C ARG A 181 -6.16 12.15 -8.81
N ILE A 182 -6.37 12.83 -9.94
CA ILE A 182 -5.54 13.99 -10.35
C ILE A 182 -5.66 15.10 -9.29
N LYS A 183 -6.87 15.49 -8.90
CA LYS A 183 -7.08 16.51 -7.86
C LYS A 183 -6.40 16.17 -6.53
N ILE A 184 -6.39 14.89 -6.13
CA ILE A 184 -5.68 14.46 -4.92
C ILE A 184 -4.17 14.64 -5.10
N ILE A 185 -3.62 14.26 -6.25
CA ILE A 185 -2.18 14.40 -6.53
C ILE A 185 -1.79 15.88 -6.54
N ASP A 186 -2.58 16.76 -7.18
CA ASP A 186 -2.36 18.21 -7.17
C ASP A 186 -2.33 18.77 -5.74
N SER A 187 -3.27 18.33 -4.91
CA SER A 187 -3.31 18.73 -3.49
C SER A 187 -2.07 18.28 -2.72
N LEU A 188 -1.58 17.05 -2.97
CA LEU A 188 -0.38 16.50 -2.34
C LEU A 188 0.90 17.19 -2.84
N ILE A 189 0.98 17.54 -4.12
CA ILE A 189 2.07 18.34 -4.68
C ILE A 189 2.16 19.68 -3.94
N ASN A 190 1.04 20.35 -3.74
CA ASN A 190 1.00 21.63 -3.04
C ASN A 190 1.31 21.49 -1.54
N GLU A 191 0.79 20.44 -0.86
CA GLU A 191 1.03 20.19 0.57
C GLU A 191 2.49 19.89 0.87
N PHE A 192 3.14 19.10 0.01
CA PHE A 192 4.52 18.61 0.24
C PHE A 192 5.58 19.33 -0.62
N HIS A 193 5.18 20.32 -1.42
CA HIS A 193 6.08 21.04 -2.34
C HIS A 193 6.90 20.10 -3.23
N ILE A 194 6.24 19.10 -3.85
CA ILE A 194 6.90 18.09 -4.65
C ILE A 194 7.25 18.66 -6.02
N ASP A 195 8.53 18.70 -6.36
CA ASP A 195 8.99 18.89 -7.73
C ASP A 195 9.05 17.53 -8.43
N SER A 196 8.11 17.27 -9.33
CA SER A 196 7.91 15.94 -9.91
C SER A 196 8.18 15.89 -11.39
N ASN A 197 8.95 14.87 -11.79
CA ASN A 197 9.15 14.48 -13.19
C ASN A 197 8.22 13.33 -13.62
N ILE A 198 7.27 12.93 -12.75
CA ILE A 198 6.32 11.85 -13.04
C ILE A 198 5.07 12.46 -13.70
N ASP A 199 4.80 12.09 -14.94
CA ASP A 199 3.54 12.43 -15.63
C ASP A 199 2.37 11.65 -15.00
N TYR A 200 1.68 12.27 -14.04
CA TYR A 200 0.51 11.70 -13.38
C TYR A 200 -0.81 11.99 -14.10
N ILE A 201 -0.82 12.91 -15.06
CA ILE A 201 -2.02 13.29 -15.82
C ILE A 201 -2.36 12.19 -16.82
N ASN A 202 -1.39 11.79 -17.63
CA ASN A 202 -1.57 10.82 -18.72
C ASN A 202 -1.46 9.36 -18.29
N ASN A 203 -1.14 9.07 -17.02
CA ASN A 203 -1.05 7.71 -16.52
C ASN A 203 -1.93 7.46 -15.29
N THR A 204 -2.03 6.19 -14.86
CA THR A 204 -2.94 5.76 -13.80
C THR A 204 -2.26 5.54 -12.45
N ILE A 205 -1.15 6.24 -12.17
CA ILE A 205 -0.46 6.15 -10.89
C ILE A 205 -1.40 6.54 -9.74
N SER A 206 -1.39 5.77 -8.65
CA SER A 206 -2.15 6.10 -7.45
C SER A 206 -1.47 7.24 -6.66
N PRO A 207 -2.23 8.06 -5.89
CA PRO A 207 -1.65 9.18 -5.16
C PRO A 207 -0.52 8.78 -4.20
N GLY A 208 -0.67 7.68 -3.47
CA GLY A 208 0.37 7.21 -2.55
C GLY A 208 1.62 6.69 -3.28
N ASN A 209 1.45 6.00 -4.41
CA ASN A 209 2.60 5.58 -5.21
C ASN A 209 3.28 6.78 -5.87
N PHE A 210 2.52 7.82 -6.26
CA PHE A 210 3.09 9.06 -6.78
C PHE A 210 4.06 9.69 -5.78
N ILE A 211 3.65 9.87 -4.52
CA ILE A 211 4.53 10.41 -3.48
C ILE A 211 5.74 9.49 -3.28
N LEU A 212 5.51 8.21 -3.05
CA LEU A 212 6.56 7.23 -2.77
C LEU A 212 7.62 7.18 -3.88
N PHE A 213 7.19 7.18 -5.15
CA PHE A 213 8.10 7.10 -6.28
C PHE A 213 8.88 8.41 -6.47
N ASN A 214 8.26 9.58 -6.25
CA ASN A 214 8.98 10.85 -6.24
C ASN A 214 10.03 10.90 -5.12
N GLU A 215 9.73 10.44 -3.91
CA GLU A 215 10.72 10.35 -2.83
C GLU A 215 11.90 9.45 -3.20
N ILE A 216 11.63 8.26 -3.76
CA ILE A 216 12.70 7.35 -4.20
C ILE A 216 13.54 7.99 -5.29
N CYS A 217 12.90 8.60 -6.28
CA CYS A 217 13.60 9.24 -7.39
C CYS A 217 14.45 10.43 -6.93
N TYR A 218 13.89 11.29 -6.09
CA TYR A 218 14.60 12.45 -5.53
C TYR A 218 15.81 12.03 -4.69
N ALA A 219 15.62 11.11 -3.74
CA ALA A 219 16.69 10.66 -2.85
C ALA A 219 17.85 9.97 -3.58
N ASN A 220 17.59 9.39 -4.77
CA ASN A 220 18.59 8.62 -5.53
C ASN A 220 18.96 9.28 -6.87
N LYS A 221 18.52 10.53 -7.11
CA LYS A 221 18.78 11.28 -8.36
C LYS A 221 18.40 10.50 -9.62
N ILE A 222 17.23 9.84 -9.58
CA ILE A 222 16.67 9.09 -10.71
C ILE A 222 15.72 10.01 -11.47
N THR A 223 15.94 10.14 -12.78
CA THR A 223 15.02 10.82 -13.70
C THR A 223 14.29 9.78 -14.54
N ILE A 224 12.94 9.77 -14.47
CA ILE A 224 12.11 8.78 -15.16
C ILE A 224 11.79 9.30 -16.57
N ASP A 225 12.77 9.44 -17.45
CA ASP A 225 12.46 10.03 -18.75
C ASP A 225 13.06 9.31 -19.96
N LYS A 226 14.35 9.02 -19.97
CA LYS A 226 14.98 8.69 -21.24
C LYS A 226 15.81 7.40 -21.27
N ASN A 227 16.15 6.84 -20.14
CA ASN A 227 17.02 5.66 -20.12
C ASN A 227 16.47 4.58 -19.19
N PHE A 228 15.48 3.85 -19.71
CA PHE A 228 14.79 2.78 -19.02
C PHE A 228 15.75 1.77 -18.38
N ILE A 229 16.72 1.26 -19.15
CA ILE A 229 17.68 0.26 -18.66
C ILE A 229 18.54 0.81 -17.53
N LYS A 230 19.06 2.04 -17.66
CA LYS A 230 19.86 2.68 -16.62
C LYS A 230 19.06 2.89 -15.34
N ASN A 231 17.80 3.32 -15.46
CA ASN A 231 16.92 3.49 -14.30
C ASN A 231 16.67 2.16 -13.59
N ILE A 232 16.37 1.08 -14.32
CA ILE A 232 16.23 -0.26 -13.74
C ILE A 232 17.52 -0.69 -13.05
N GLU A 233 18.66 -0.48 -13.66
CA GLU A 233 19.96 -0.84 -13.07
C GLU A 233 20.17 -0.18 -11.70
N ILE A 234 19.93 1.12 -11.60
CA ILE A 234 20.04 1.88 -10.34
C ILE A 234 19.07 1.30 -9.29
N ILE A 235 17.81 1.11 -9.68
CA ILE A 235 16.77 0.66 -8.75
C ILE A 235 17.02 -0.78 -8.28
N LEU A 236 17.49 -1.68 -9.14
CA LEU A 236 17.89 -3.04 -8.76
C LEU A 236 19.06 -3.04 -7.75
N LYS A 237 20.05 -2.13 -7.92
CA LYS A 237 21.13 -1.93 -6.92
C LYS A 237 20.57 -1.52 -5.56
N LEU A 238 19.62 -0.57 -5.55
CA LEU A 238 18.96 -0.11 -4.33
C LEU A 238 18.14 -1.23 -3.67
N TYR A 239 17.42 -2.03 -4.46
CA TYR A 239 16.70 -3.19 -3.96
C TYR A 239 17.63 -4.22 -3.32
N LYS A 240 18.76 -4.56 -3.96
CA LYS A 240 19.74 -5.49 -3.38
C LYS A 240 20.27 -5.01 -2.02
N LYS A 241 20.51 -3.71 -1.87
CA LYS A 241 21.02 -3.10 -0.65
C LYS A 241 19.98 -3.09 0.48
N ASN A 242 18.74 -2.75 0.15
CA ASN A 242 17.71 -2.42 1.16
C ASN A 242 16.62 -3.49 1.28
N ARG A 243 16.49 -4.40 0.32
CA ARG A 243 15.45 -5.45 0.24
C ARG A 243 14.02 -4.92 0.42
N ASN A 244 13.76 -3.70 -0.08
CA ASN A 244 12.47 -3.05 0.02
C ASN A 244 11.69 -3.21 -1.30
N ASN A 245 10.52 -3.83 -1.23
CA ASN A 245 9.65 -4.11 -2.39
C ASN A 245 9.15 -2.82 -3.09
N ASN A 246 9.23 -1.66 -2.47
CA ASN A 246 8.88 -0.40 -3.11
C ASN A 246 9.77 -0.09 -4.33
N TYR A 247 11.02 -0.53 -4.32
CA TYR A 247 11.90 -0.44 -5.48
C TYR A 247 11.42 -1.31 -6.65
N ILE A 248 10.93 -2.51 -6.36
CA ILE A 248 10.36 -3.41 -7.38
C ILE A 248 9.07 -2.83 -7.95
N ASN A 249 8.22 -2.25 -7.11
CA ASN A 249 7.00 -1.57 -7.56
C ASN A 249 7.32 -0.37 -8.47
N LEU A 250 8.40 0.36 -8.19
CA LEU A 250 8.87 1.45 -9.05
C LEU A 250 9.37 0.90 -10.40
N ILE A 251 10.08 -0.23 -10.43
CA ILE A 251 10.51 -0.88 -11.69
C ILE A 251 9.28 -1.25 -12.54
N TYR A 252 8.26 -1.86 -11.94
CA TYR A 252 7.02 -2.19 -12.65
C TYR A 252 6.32 -0.95 -13.20
N TYR A 253 6.31 0.14 -12.43
CA TYR A 253 5.74 1.40 -12.88
C TYR A 253 6.51 1.98 -14.08
N ILE A 254 7.84 2.07 -14.00
CA ILE A 254 8.68 2.60 -15.09
C ILE A 254 8.55 1.73 -16.36
N ARG A 255 8.48 0.41 -16.20
CA ARG A 255 8.22 -0.53 -17.30
C ARG A 255 6.86 -0.23 -17.95
N ASP A 256 5.80 -0.10 -17.16
CA ASP A 256 4.45 0.15 -17.70
C ASP A 256 4.38 1.50 -18.41
N LEU A 257 5.10 2.52 -17.94
CA LEU A 257 5.25 3.80 -18.63
C LEU A 257 5.94 3.63 -19.99
N MET A 258 7.02 2.89 -20.04
CA MET A 258 7.74 2.64 -21.28
C MET A 258 6.82 1.97 -22.32
N PHE A 259 6.11 0.91 -21.93
CA PHE A 259 5.17 0.23 -22.82
C PHE A 259 4.01 1.13 -23.25
N TYR A 260 3.51 1.98 -22.35
CA TYR A 260 2.47 2.97 -22.69
C TYR A 260 2.96 3.97 -23.72
N ASN A 261 4.17 4.51 -23.58
CA ASN A 261 4.75 5.46 -24.53
C ASN A 261 4.95 4.83 -25.93
N VAL A 262 5.40 3.60 -25.97
CA VAL A 262 5.54 2.85 -27.23
C VAL A 262 4.21 2.67 -27.95
N LEU A 263 3.15 2.32 -27.23
CA LEU A 263 1.80 2.21 -27.80
C LEU A 263 1.28 3.57 -28.30
N LYS A 264 1.59 4.66 -27.61
CA LYS A 264 1.16 6.01 -27.98
C LYS A 264 1.85 6.49 -29.28
N GLU A 265 3.08 6.05 -29.52
CA GLU A 265 3.83 6.37 -30.74
C GLU A 265 3.39 5.52 -31.96
N ASN A 266 2.30 4.74 -31.87
CA ASN A 266 1.76 3.87 -32.91
C ASN A 266 2.81 2.89 -33.51
N LYS A 267 3.80 2.52 -32.74
CA LYS A 267 4.74 1.47 -33.15
C LYS A 267 4.02 0.12 -33.08
N ASN A 268 3.74 -0.46 -34.21
CA ASN A 268 3.15 -1.81 -34.34
C ASN A 268 4.18 -2.84 -33.92
N ILE A 269 4.20 -3.20 -32.64
CA ILE A 269 5.04 -4.26 -32.11
C ILE A 269 4.15 -5.47 -31.93
N SER A 270 4.28 -6.46 -32.83
CA SER A 270 3.47 -7.68 -32.86
C SER A 270 3.50 -8.46 -31.53
N ASN A 271 4.58 -8.35 -30.76
CA ASN A 271 4.84 -9.16 -29.56
C ASN A 271 4.93 -8.34 -28.26
N LEU A 272 4.36 -7.10 -28.23
CA LEU A 272 4.47 -6.20 -27.09
C LEU A 272 3.99 -6.83 -25.77
N SER A 273 2.87 -7.57 -25.80
CA SER A 273 2.32 -8.26 -24.64
C SER A 273 3.23 -9.39 -24.12
N GLU A 274 3.90 -10.09 -25.04
CA GLU A 274 4.85 -11.15 -24.72
C GLU A 274 6.11 -10.57 -24.07
N VAL A 275 6.71 -9.54 -24.66
CA VAL A 275 7.89 -8.86 -24.10
C VAL A 275 7.57 -8.27 -22.72
N LYS A 276 6.39 -7.70 -22.55
CA LYS A 276 5.92 -7.23 -21.25
C LYS A 276 5.85 -8.36 -20.23
N SER A 277 5.31 -9.51 -20.60
CA SER A 277 5.19 -10.69 -19.74
C SER A 277 6.56 -11.27 -19.38
N LEU A 278 7.46 -11.37 -20.34
CA LEU A 278 8.82 -11.87 -20.13
C LEU A 278 9.62 -10.97 -19.19
N THR A 279 9.53 -9.64 -19.35
CA THR A 279 10.21 -8.71 -18.44
C THR A 279 9.68 -8.79 -17.00
N ILE A 280 8.38 -9.08 -16.80
CA ILE A 280 7.83 -9.36 -15.47
C ILE A 280 8.48 -10.61 -14.88
N ASN A 281 8.55 -11.69 -15.66
CA ASN A 281 9.12 -12.95 -15.22
C ASN A 281 10.60 -12.80 -14.86
N ASP A 282 11.37 -12.04 -15.64
CA ASP A 282 12.79 -11.77 -15.35
C ASP A 282 12.95 -11.02 -14.00
N ILE A 283 12.12 -10.00 -13.76
CA ILE A 283 12.14 -9.24 -12.49
C ILE A 283 11.73 -10.15 -11.33
N ASN A 284 10.66 -10.96 -11.48
CA ASN A 284 10.20 -11.90 -10.46
C ASN A 284 11.28 -12.95 -10.14
N ASN A 285 11.94 -13.51 -11.16
CA ASN A 285 13.01 -14.48 -10.99
C ASN A 285 14.20 -13.86 -10.24
N PHE A 286 14.54 -12.61 -10.55
CA PHE A 286 15.56 -11.88 -9.80
C PHE A 286 15.23 -11.76 -8.31
N VAL A 287 13.98 -11.42 -7.98
CA VAL A 287 13.52 -11.27 -6.60
C VAL A 287 13.51 -12.62 -5.88
N ASN A 288 12.94 -13.65 -6.50
CA ASN A 288 12.69 -14.95 -5.89
C ASN A 288 13.95 -15.80 -5.75
N TYR A 289 14.82 -15.77 -6.76
CA TYR A 289 16.02 -16.62 -6.82
C TYR A 289 17.32 -15.85 -6.57
N ASN A 290 17.23 -14.55 -6.21
CA ASN A 290 18.40 -13.70 -5.95
C ASN A 290 19.45 -13.73 -7.08
N LEU A 291 19.00 -13.67 -8.32
CA LEU A 291 19.84 -13.79 -9.50
C LEU A 291 20.87 -12.66 -9.62
N ASN A 292 21.85 -12.83 -10.51
CA ASN A 292 22.81 -11.77 -10.80
C ASN A 292 22.13 -10.59 -11.49
N GLN A 293 22.38 -9.38 -11.01
CA GLN A 293 21.80 -8.16 -11.55
C GLN A 293 22.16 -7.93 -13.03
N ASN A 294 23.43 -8.16 -13.40
CA ASN A 294 23.88 -7.92 -14.77
C ASN A 294 23.20 -8.89 -15.75
N SER A 295 22.98 -10.14 -15.34
CA SER A 295 22.27 -11.14 -16.17
C SER A 295 20.83 -10.69 -16.47
N ILE A 296 20.13 -10.13 -15.47
CA ILE A 296 18.76 -9.63 -15.66
C ILE A 296 18.74 -8.39 -16.56
N ILE A 297 19.66 -7.45 -16.32
CA ILE A 297 19.76 -6.24 -17.14
C ILE A 297 20.04 -6.59 -18.60
N ASN A 298 20.97 -7.53 -18.84
CA ASN A 298 21.28 -8.01 -20.20
C ASN A 298 20.06 -8.69 -20.83
N ALA A 299 19.36 -9.57 -20.10
CA ALA A 299 18.15 -10.24 -20.62
C ALA A 299 17.07 -9.23 -21.00
N ILE A 300 16.80 -8.23 -20.14
CA ILE A 300 15.83 -7.17 -20.44
C ILE A 300 16.30 -6.32 -21.61
N SER A 301 17.59 -5.94 -21.67
CA SER A 301 18.17 -5.14 -22.75
C SER A 301 18.11 -5.86 -24.09
N GLU A 302 18.46 -7.17 -24.15
CA GLU A 302 18.36 -7.99 -25.35
C GLU A 302 16.91 -8.05 -25.85
N ARG A 303 15.94 -8.34 -24.98
CA ARG A 303 14.52 -8.38 -25.36
C ARG A 303 14.03 -7.06 -25.95
N LEU A 304 14.50 -5.93 -25.39
CA LEU A 304 14.17 -4.61 -25.90
C LEU A 304 14.92 -4.26 -27.18
N SER A 305 16.13 -4.78 -27.43
CA SER A 305 16.92 -4.51 -28.63
C SER A 305 16.48 -5.32 -29.85
N TYR A 306 15.92 -6.52 -29.66
CA TYR A 306 15.37 -7.34 -30.74
C TYR A 306 14.21 -6.70 -31.48
N GLU A 307 13.48 -5.84 -30.79
CA GLU A 307 12.39 -5.07 -31.37
C GLU A 307 12.85 -3.60 -31.45
N ARG A 308 13.31 -3.11 -32.56
CA ARG A 308 13.77 -1.73 -32.78
C ARG A 308 12.80 -0.72 -32.20
N TRP A 309 13.03 -0.39 -30.94
CA TRP A 309 12.24 0.55 -30.12
C TRP A 309 12.55 2.02 -30.47
#